data_19e05596cc868adee49931fb63c8d836
#
_entry.id   19e05596cc868adee49931fb63c8d836
#
_cell.length_a   1.000
_cell.length_b   1.000
_cell.length_c   1.000
_cell.angle_alpha   90.00
_cell.angle_beta   90.00
_cell.angle_gamma   90.00
#
_symmetry.space_group_name_H-M   'P 1'
#
loop_
_entity.id
_entity.type
_entity.pdbx_description
1 polymer ?
#
loop_
_entity_poly.entity_id
_entity_poly.type
_entity_poly.pdbx_seq_one_letter_code
_entity_poly.pdbx_strand_id
1 'polypeptide(L)'
;MRDDRVILSWFGVASYAASFNGHVVLVDAWVPRGSHSGYVPTDPREVAQLDPEYIFVGHGDFDHVADAAEIVAISGAAIVGTRAHCDSIEEQLGEKVKCVAVPEAPGFAEELRDLIPGVEVSAVAHIHSSFESPEFADGNRLPCPPIWNPGDTAQNPPTPEDFAHLIRHLPDPRGGNVLYQFRVDELAITWHDTVGKLREDAPEVIEKLRKLPPTDVHLAAILAFGQATNCLRSLGMYVRALDPDIFTPTHHDNFTYLIGANAKDLEPYVRDEIGRLPKRARPRIRYTYDPHAYLKPKLFTFDPSAPRWRD
;
A
#
# COMPACT_ATOMS: atom_id res chain seq x y z
N MET A 1 -22.65 14.14 -14.88
CA MET A 1 -21.31 14.29 -15.45
C MET A 1 -20.45 13.32 -14.69
N ARG A 2 -19.74 12.40 -15.33
CA ARG A 2 -18.70 11.60 -14.67
C ARG A 2 -17.64 12.58 -14.21
N ASP A 3 -17.11 12.35 -13.01
CA ASP A 3 -15.97 13.12 -12.49
C ASP A 3 -14.71 12.53 -13.16
N ASP A 4 -14.12 13.25 -14.08
CA ASP A 4 -12.91 12.80 -14.81
C ASP A 4 -11.65 12.89 -13.95
N ARG A 5 -11.80 13.28 -12.68
CA ARG A 5 -10.69 13.35 -11.72
C ARG A 5 -10.36 11.97 -11.15
N VAL A 6 -9.10 11.78 -10.83
CA VAL A 6 -8.66 10.66 -10.00
C VAL A 6 -8.72 11.08 -8.53
N ILE A 7 -9.43 10.31 -7.72
CA ILE A 7 -9.67 10.61 -6.30
C ILE A 7 -9.23 9.40 -5.48
N LEU A 8 -8.36 9.61 -4.50
CA LEU A 8 -7.92 8.58 -3.57
C LEU A 8 -8.35 8.96 -2.15
N SER A 9 -8.84 8.00 -1.39
CA SER A 9 -9.19 8.15 0.02
C SER A 9 -8.47 7.10 0.84
N TRP A 10 -7.53 7.53 1.67
CA TRP A 10 -6.77 6.66 2.54
C TRP A 10 -7.57 6.29 3.79
N PHE A 11 -7.60 5.01 4.15
CA PHE A 11 -8.27 4.53 5.35
C PHE A 11 -7.38 3.65 6.25
N GLY A 12 -6.09 3.88 6.16
CA GLY A 12 -5.10 3.28 7.05
C GLY A 12 -4.19 2.27 6.37
N VAL A 13 -3.05 2.04 6.96
CA VAL A 13 -1.98 1.16 6.48
C VAL A 13 -1.62 1.46 5.03
N ALA A 14 -1.80 0.55 4.11
CA ALA A 14 -1.63 0.77 2.68
C ALA A 14 -2.97 0.86 1.93
N SER A 15 -4.10 0.84 2.64
CA SER A 15 -5.44 0.69 2.06
C SER A 15 -6.03 2.02 1.58
N TYR A 16 -6.49 2.04 0.33
CA TYR A 16 -7.17 3.19 -0.28
C TYR A 16 -8.42 2.76 -1.05
N ALA A 17 -9.44 3.61 -0.99
CA ALA A 17 -10.46 3.65 -2.02
C ALA A 17 -10.00 4.62 -3.12
N ALA A 18 -10.01 4.18 -4.36
CA ALA A 18 -9.64 4.98 -5.52
C ALA A 18 -10.80 5.08 -6.50
N SER A 19 -11.05 6.28 -7.02
CA SER A 19 -11.99 6.49 -8.12
C SER A 19 -11.21 6.93 -9.35
N PHE A 20 -11.33 6.16 -10.43
CA PHE A 20 -10.75 6.43 -11.74
C PHE A 20 -11.88 6.59 -12.75
N ASN A 21 -12.07 7.77 -13.30
CA ASN A 21 -13.14 8.05 -14.27
C ASN A 21 -14.55 7.64 -13.75
N GLY A 22 -14.76 7.72 -12.43
CA GLY A 22 -16.00 7.31 -11.78
C GLY A 22 -16.12 5.80 -11.50
N HIS A 23 -15.11 5.00 -11.81
CA HIS A 23 -14.98 3.59 -11.40
C HIS A 23 -14.28 3.52 -10.06
N VAL A 24 -14.89 2.86 -9.08
CA VAL A 24 -14.33 2.73 -7.74
C VAL A 24 -13.60 1.40 -7.60
N VAL A 25 -12.39 1.45 -7.08
CA VAL A 25 -11.61 0.26 -6.73
C VAL A 25 -11.00 0.44 -5.34
N LEU A 26 -10.64 -0.67 -4.71
CA LEU A 26 -9.82 -0.66 -3.51
C LEU A 26 -8.42 -1.14 -3.86
N VAL A 27 -7.42 -0.58 -3.21
CA VAL A 27 -6.06 -1.15 -3.11
C VAL A 27 -5.88 -1.55 -1.67
N ASP A 28 -5.70 -2.83 -1.44
CA ASP A 28 -5.89 -3.54 -0.19
C ASP A 28 -7.30 -3.42 0.43
N ALA A 29 -7.54 -4.23 1.45
CA ALA A 29 -8.83 -4.29 2.13
C ALA A 29 -8.62 -4.58 3.63
N TRP A 30 -8.00 -3.65 4.30
CA TRP A 30 -7.83 -3.63 5.74
C TRP A 30 -8.29 -2.28 6.30
N VAL A 31 -9.29 -2.31 7.17
CA VAL A 31 -9.74 -1.13 7.92
C VAL A 31 -9.24 -1.27 9.35
N PRO A 32 -8.20 -0.54 9.76
CA PRO A 32 -7.68 -0.62 11.11
C PRO A 32 -8.76 -0.41 12.16
N ARG A 33 -8.78 -1.28 13.15
CA ARG A 33 -9.71 -1.23 14.29
C ARG A 33 -8.96 -0.91 15.56
N GLY A 34 -9.71 -0.62 16.59
CA GLY A 34 -9.16 -0.38 17.90
C GLY A 34 -9.06 1.10 18.23
N SER A 35 -9.15 1.37 19.52
CA SER A 35 -9.23 2.72 20.02
C SER A 35 -7.93 3.49 19.88
N HIS A 36 -6.80 2.84 19.75
CA HIS A 36 -5.50 3.47 19.59
C HIS A 36 -5.14 3.81 18.14
N SER A 37 -5.63 3.00 17.18
CA SER A 37 -5.67 3.40 15.78
C SER A 37 -6.98 4.12 15.45
N GLY A 38 -7.89 4.17 16.39
CA GLY A 38 -9.30 4.52 16.34
C GLY A 38 -9.66 5.87 15.76
N TYR A 39 -8.94 6.20 14.77
CA TYR A 39 -9.06 7.44 14.06
C TYR A 39 -9.61 7.24 12.66
N VAL A 40 -9.66 6.00 12.18
CA VAL A 40 -10.28 5.70 10.90
C VAL A 40 -11.79 5.61 11.13
N PRO A 41 -12.53 6.68 10.83
CA PRO A 41 -13.96 6.75 11.14
C PRO A 41 -14.79 6.03 10.08
N THR A 42 -14.47 4.78 9.81
CA THR A 42 -15.18 3.89 8.88
C THR A 42 -15.00 2.43 9.29
N ASP A 43 -15.77 1.56 8.67
CA ASP A 43 -15.70 0.12 8.84
C ASP A 43 -15.79 -0.60 7.46
N PRO A 44 -15.54 -1.91 7.38
CA PRO A 44 -15.59 -2.64 6.11
C PRO A 44 -16.94 -2.57 5.40
N ARG A 45 -18.05 -2.44 6.13
CA ARG A 45 -19.40 -2.33 5.55
C ARG A 45 -19.62 -0.99 4.89
N GLU A 46 -19.16 0.08 5.53
CA GLU A 46 -19.19 1.42 4.92
C GLU A 46 -18.28 1.50 3.70
N VAL A 47 -17.10 0.88 3.76
CA VAL A 47 -16.19 0.77 2.61
C VAL A 47 -16.84 -0.02 1.47
N ALA A 48 -17.55 -1.11 1.76
CA ALA A 48 -18.28 -1.88 0.76
C ALA A 48 -19.42 -1.07 0.09
N GLN A 49 -20.01 -0.09 0.79
CA GLN A 49 -21.05 0.79 0.21
C GLN A 49 -20.52 1.78 -0.83
N LEU A 50 -19.20 1.90 -0.95
CA LEU A 50 -18.60 2.64 -2.07
C LEU A 50 -18.78 1.91 -3.40
N ASP A 51 -19.32 0.69 -3.37
CA ASP A 51 -19.59 -0.18 -4.52
C ASP A 51 -18.32 -0.42 -5.38
N PRO A 52 -17.22 -0.89 -4.77
CA PRO A 52 -15.99 -1.11 -5.50
C PRO A 52 -16.17 -2.25 -6.52
N GLU A 53 -15.67 -2.01 -7.74
CA GLU A 53 -15.68 -3.01 -8.81
C GLU A 53 -14.57 -4.06 -8.61
N TYR A 54 -13.44 -3.63 -8.05
CA TYR A 54 -12.25 -4.45 -7.83
C TYR A 54 -11.61 -4.16 -6.48
N ILE A 55 -10.98 -5.19 -5.92
CA ILE A 55 -10.02 -5.08 -4.82
C ILE A 55 -8.66 -5.57 -5.34
N PHE A 56 -7.71 -4.67 -5.46
CA PHE A 56 -6.33 -4.97 -5.81
C PHE A 56 -5.56 -5.34 -4.56
N VAL A 57 -5.07 -6.56 -4.49
CA VAL A 57 -4.35 -7.09 -3.33
C VAL A 57 -2.86 -7.02 -3.59
N GLY A 58 -2.14 -6.31 -2.73
CA GLY A 58 -0.68 -6.24 -2.80
C GLY A 58 -0.04 -7.51 -2.25
N HIS A 59 -0.40 -7.93 -1.03
CA HIS A 59 -0.01 -9.24 -0.49
C HIS A 59 -1.03 -9.77 0.53
N GLY A 60 -0.81 -11.02 0.99
CA GLY A 60 -1.81 -11.78 1.74
C GLY A 60 -1.78 -11.62 3.26
N ASP A 61 -0.98 -10.69 3.83
CA ASP A 61 -0.95 -10.50 5.27
C ASP A 61 -2.27 -9.88 5.77
N PHE A 62 -2.60 -10.14 7.05
CA PHE A 62 -3.88 -9.74 7.63
C PHE A 62 -4.17 -8.24 7.51
N ASP A 63 -3.16 -7.40 7.68
CA ASP A 63 -3.26 -5.94 7.63
C ASP A 63 -3.41 -5.38 6.20
N HIS A 64 -3.62 -6.28 5.24
CA HIS A 64 -3.90 -5.96 3.83
C HIS A 64 -5.17 -6.61 3.31
N VAL A 65 -5.53 -7.83 3.77
CA VAL A 65 -6.64 -8.60 3.18
C VAL A 65 -7.71 -9.06 4.16
N ALA A 66 -7.57 -8.83 5.47
CA ALA A 66 -8.47 -9.42 6.46
C ALA A 66 -9.95 -9.00 6.29
N ASP A 67 -10.22 -7.86 5.70
CA ASP A 67 -11.59 -7.39 5.45
C ASP A 67 -12.08 -7.65 4.02
N ALA A 68 -11.24 -8.20 3.15
CA ALA A 68 -11.57 -8.41 1.74
C ALA A 68 -12.80 -9.31 1.57
N ALA A 69 -12.88 -10.40 2.33
CA ALA A 69 -14.02 -11.33 2.25
C ALA A 69 -15.35 -10.66 2.65
N GLU A 70 -15.37 -9.86 3.73
CA GLU A 70 -16.57 -9.12 4.15
C GLU A 70 -16.98 -8.08 3.10
N ILE A 71 -16.02 -7.34 2.55
CA ILE A 71 -16.29 -6.33 1.53
C ILE A 71 -16.83 -6.98 0.26
N VAL A 72 -16.22 -8.09 -0.20
CA VAL A 72 -16.68 -8.85 -1.38
C VAL A 72 -18.09 -9.40 -1.17
N ALA A 73 -18.39 -9.93 0.02
CA ALA A 73 -19.72 -10.45 0.34
C ALA A 73 -20.85 -9.41 0.16
N ILE A 74 -20.53 -8.13 0.38
CA ILE A 74 -21.48 -7.02 0.30
C ILE A 74 -21.50 -6.41 -1.10
N SER A 75 -20.33 -6.11 -1.67
CA SER A 75 -20.20 -5.37 -2.93
C SER A 75 -20.20 -6.25 -4.17
N GLY A 76 -19.80 -7.53 -4.04
CA GLY A 76 -19.56 -8.40 -5.19
C GLY A 76 -18.32 -8.05 -6.00
N ALA A 77 -17.41 -7.25 -5.45
CA ALA A 77 -16.15 -6.85 -6.07
C ALA A 77 -15.34 -8.06 -6.55
N ALA A 78 -14.65 -7.91 -7.67
CA ALA A 78 -13.69 -8.91 -8.11
C ALA A 78 -12.33 -8.71 -7.43
N ILE A 79 -11.61 -9.77 -7.17
CA ILE A 79 -10.24 -9.72 -6.63
C ILE A 79 -9.25 -9.66 -7.79
N VAL A 80 -8.31 -8.73 -7.71
CA VAL A 80 -7.12 -8.64 -8.58
C VAL A 80 -5.91 -8.91 -7.70
N GLY A 81 -5.23 -10.03 -7.93
CA GLY A 81 -4.10 -10.43 -7.10
C GLY A 81 -3.55 -11.77 -7.57
N THR A 82 -2.67 -12.40 -6.80
CA THR A 82 -2.22 -13.76 -7.15
C THR A 82 -3.35 -14.76 -6.99
N ARG A 83 -3.23 -15.96 -7.63
CA ARG A 83 -4.23 -17.00 -7.45
C ARG A 83 -4.41 -17.37 -5.96
N ALA A 84 -3.31 -17.39 -5.21
CA ALA A 84 -3.33 -17.68 -3.78
C ALA A 84 -4.08 -16.62 -2.95
N HIS A 85 -4.04 -15.34 -3.32
CA HIS A 85 -4.85 -14.30 -2.70
C HIS A 85 -6.35 -14.59 -2.91
N CYS A 86 -6.75 -14.90 -4.14
CA CYS A 86 -8.14 -15.25 -4.43
C CYS A 86 -8.59 -16.48 -3.64
N ASP A 87 -7.76 -17.54 -3.60
CA ASP A 87 -8.08 -18.77 -2.89
C ASP A 87 -8.23 -18.55 -1.38
N SER A 88 -7.39 -17.69 -0.78
CA SER A 88 -7.50 -17.31 0.64
C SER A 88 -8.81 -16.57 0.94
N ILE A 89 -9.20 -15.62 0.07
CA ILE A 89 -10.44 -14.86 0.23
C ILE A 89 -11.66 -15.77 -0.01
N GLU A 90 -11.62 -16.68 -1.00
CA GLU A 90 -12.64 -17.69 -1.24
C GLU A 90 -12.84 -18.60 -0.01
N GLU A 91 -11.74 -19.02 0.62
CA GLU A 91 -11.79 -19.85 1.83
C GLU A 91 -12.44 -19.11 3.02
N GLN A 92 -12.10 -17.83 3.21
CA GLN A 92 -12.70 -16.99 4.26
C GLN A 92 -14.19 -16.73 3.99
N LEU A 93 -14.56 -16.50 2.74
CA LEU A 93 -15.94 -16.23 2.34
C LEU A 93 -16.81 -17.50 2.33
N GLY A 94 -16.20 -18.66 2.09
CA GLY A 94 -16.90 -19.94 1.93
C GLY A 94 -17.52 -20.13 0.54
N GLU A 95 -17.26 -19.24 -0.41
CA GLU A 95 -17.75 -19.31 -1.79
C GLU A 95 -16.73 -18.77 -2.79
N LYS A 96 -16.96 -18.99 -4.08
CA LYS A 96 -16.08 -18.54 -5.15
C LYS A 96 -16.19 -17.03 -5.38
N VAL A 97 -15.04 -16.38 -5.59
CA VAL A 97 -14.98 -14.98 -5.98
C VAL A 97 -14.61 -14.85 -7.46
N LYS A 98 -14.97 -13.72 -8.06
CA LYS A 98 -14.40 -13.33 -9.35
C LYS A 98 -12.93 -12.98 -9.12
N CYS A 99 -12.01 -13.63 -9.84
CA CYS A 99 -10.58 -13.50 -9.66
C CYS A 99 -9.89 -13.15 -10.97
N VAL A 100 -9.14 -12.06 -10.96
CA VAL A 100 -8.16 -11.71 -12.01
C VAL A 100 -6.79 -12.05 -11.44
N ALA A 101 -6.31 -13.26 -11.76
CA ALA A 101 -5.04 -13.75 -11.22
C ALA A 101 -3.87 -13.15 -11.97
N VAL A 102 -2.89 -12.64 -11.22
CA VAL A 102 -1.61 -12.14 -11.73
C VAL A 102 -0.46 -13.07 -11.30
N PRO A 103 0.67 -13.09 -12.03
CA PRO A 103 1.84 -13.88 -11.65
C PRO A 103 2.41 -13.44 -10.30
N GLU A 104 2.87 -14.40 -9.48
CA GLU A 104 3.41 -14.14 -8.14
C GLU A 104 4.94 -14.19 -8.06
N ALA A 105 5.61 -14.78 -9.05
CA ALA A 105 7.06 -14.89 -9.01
C ALA A 105 7.73 -13.53 -9.22
N PRO A 106 8.65 -13.09 -8.33
CA PRO A 106 9.32 -11.81 -8.45
C PRO A 106 9.93 -11.57 -9.82
N GLY A 107 9.79 -10.34 -10.33
CA GLY A 107 10.27 -9.97 -11.66
C GLY A 107 9.30 -10.25 -12.81
N PHE A 108 8.17 -10.90 -12.57
CA PHE A 108 7.09 -10.93 -13.56
C PHE A 108 6.34 -9.60 -13.61
N ALA A 109 5.91 -9.21 -14.80
CA ALA A 109 5.10 -8.04 -15.03
C ALA A 109 4.01 -8.36 -16.06
N GLU A 110 2.82 -7.86 -15.83
CA GLU A 110 1.66 -8.06 -16.69
C GLU A 110 0.87 -6.76 -16.86
N GLU A 111 0.39 -6.53 -18.09
CA GLU A 111 -0.58 -5.47 -18.39
C GLU A 111 -1.99 -6.04 -18.30
N LEU A 112 -2.79 -5.56 -17.37
CA LEU A 112 -4.18 -5.96 -17.17
C LEU A 112 -5.08 -5.10 -18.06
N ARG A 113 -5.34 -5.58 -19.26
CA ARG A 113 -6.08 -4.84 -20.29
C ARG A 113 -7.58 -4.87 -20.02
N ASP A 114 -8.23 -3.76 -20.37
CA ASP A 114 -9.70 -3.62 -20.36
C ASP A 114 -10.36 -3.93 -19.00
N LEU A 115 -9.58 -3.83 -17.89
CA LEU A 115 -10.08 -4.11 -16.55
C LEU A 115 -10.96 -2.95 -16.04
N ILE A 116 -10.45 -1.73 -16.12
CA ILE A 116 -11.16 -0.51 -15.75
C ILE A 116 -11.23 0.39 -17.00
N PRO A 117 -12.43 0.82 -17.43
CA PRO A 117 -12.57 1.64 -18.62
C PRO A 117 -11.73 2.92 -18.58
N GLY A 118 -10.85 3.11 -19.58
CA GLY A 118 -9.97 4.27 -19.67
C GLY A 118 -8.80 4.28 -18.67
N VAL A 119 -8.51 3.14 -18.05
CA VAL A 119 -7.38 2.99 -17.15
C VAL A 119 -6.51 1.83 -17.59
N GLU A 120 -5.25 2.10 -17.86
CA GLU A 120 -4.25 1.05 -18.08
C GLU A 120 -3.66 0.62 -16.74
N VAL A 121 -3.61 -0.69 -16.47
CA VAL A 121 -3.10 -1.22 -15.21
C VAL A 121 -1.93 -2.15 -15.48
N SER A 122 -0.78 -1.86 -14.88
CA SER A 122 0.36 -2.77 -14.87
C SER A 122 0.50 -3.39 -13.48
N ALA A 123 0.69 -4.70 -13.44
CA ALA A 123 1.02 -5.46 -12.23
C ALA A 123 2.48 -5.93 -12.30
N VAL A 124 3.24 -5.73 -11.23
CA VAL A 124 4.64 -6.20 -11.13
C VAL A 124 4.80 -7.00 -9.85
N ALA A 125 5.16 -8.27 -9.98
CA ALA A 125 5.47 -9.09 -8.83
C ALA A 125 6.82 -8.68 -8.22
N HIS A 126 6.83 -8.48 -6.90
CA HIS A 126 8.03 -8.09 -6.15
C HIS A 126 8.18 -8.92 -4.86
N ILE A 127 8.91 -8.43 -3.87
CA ILE A 127 9.19 -9.18 -2.64
C ILE A 127 8.76 -8.43 -1.40
N HIS A 128 8.38 -9.19 -0.38
CA HIS A 128 7.98 -8.69 0.92
C HIS A 128 9.15 -8.06 1.69
N SER A 129 8.83 -7.21 2.63
CA SER A 129 9.76 -6.74 3.64
C SER A 129 10.33 -7.90 4.45
N SER A 130 11.56 -7.75 4.92
CA SER A 130 12.25 -8.78 5.69
C SER A 130 12.58 -8.27 7.09
N PHE A 131 12.42 -9.13 8.10
CA PHE A 131 12.84 -8.83 9.47
C PHE A 131 14.35 -8.92 9.69
N GLU A 132 15.08 -9.46 8.71
CA GLU A 132 16.53 -9.50 8.79
C GLU A 132 17.12 -8.11 8.59
N SER A 133 17.73 -7.58 9.63
CA SER A 133 18.60 -6.40 9.49
C SER A 133 19.77 -6.76 8.59
N PRO A 134 20.01 -6.04 7.50
CA PRO A 134 21.20 -6.29 6.72
C PRO A 134 22.43 -5.94 7.57
N GLU A 135 23.36 -6.86 7.61
CA GLU A 135 24.73 -6.52 7.96
C GLU A 135 25.33 -5.82 6.74
N PHE A 136 25.71 -4.58 6.90
CA PHE A 136 26.55 -3.95 5.89
C PHE A 136 27.90 -4.65 5.86
N ALA A 137 28.56 -4.65 4.71
CA ALA A 137 29.86 -5.26 4.52
C ALA A 137 30.96 -4.72 5.50
N ASP A 138 30.69 -3.60 6.15
CA ASP A 138 31.55 -2.97 7.17
C ASP A 138 31.10 -3.26 8.62
N GLY A 139 30.09 -4.12 8.81
CA GLY A 139 29.56 -4.47 10.13
C GLY A 139 28.75 -3.36 10.82
N ASN A 140 28.56 -2.20 10.19
CA ASN A 140 27.78 -1.11 10.76
C ASN A 140 26.28 -1.33 10.51
N ARG A 141 25.48 -1.24 11.56
CA ARG A 141 24.02 -1.19 11.46
C ARG A 141 23.57 0.27 11.37
N LEU A 142 22.72 0.57 10.40
CA LEU A 142 22.09 1.88 10.37
C LEU A 142 21.13 2.02 11.55
N PRO A 143 21.07 3.23 12.14
CA PRO A 143 20.01 3.54 13.06
C PRO A 143 18.66 3.42 12.32
N CYS A 144 17.78 2.56 12.83
CA CYS A 144 16.43 2.43 12.35
C CYS A 144 15.49 3.31 13.17
N PRO A 145 14.44 3.87 12.56
CA PRO A 145 13.45 4.62 13.31
C PRO A 145 12.72 3.70 14.32
N PRO A 146 12.35 4.22 15.49
CA PRO A 146 11.50 3.47 16.40
C PRO A 146 10.12 3.28 15.78
N ILE A 147 9.58 2.06 15.91
CA ILE A 147 8.26 1.69 15.34
C ILE A 147 7.16 1.63 16.39
N TRP A 148 7.49 1.80 17.65
CA TRP A 148 6.54 1.63 18.73
C TRP A 148 6.45 2.89 19.58
N ASN A 149 5.21 3.37 19.71
CA ASN A 149 4.88 4.45 20.64
C ASN A 149 4.09 3.87 21.81
N PRO A 150 4.73 3.50 22.95
CA PRO A 150 4.05 2.92 24.10
C PRO A 150 3.04 3.89 24.76
N GLY A 151 3.22 5.19 24.58
CA GLY A 151 2.29 6.21 25.09
C GLY A 151 0.94 6.14 24.39
N ASP A 152 0.93 5.88 23.10
CA ASP A 152 -0.29 5.76 22.31
C ASP A 152 -1.10 4.53 22.71
N THR A 153 -0.44 3.38 22.83
CA THR A 153 -1.07 2.14 23.29
C THR A 153 -1.62 2.27 24.72
N ALA A 154 -0.93 2.98 25.60
CA ALA A 154 -1.39 3.21 26.97
C ALA A 154 -2.63 4.12 27.05
N GLN A 155 -2.74 5.11 26.14
CA GLN A 155 -3.88 6.01 26.09
C GLN A 155 -5.11 5.35 25.48
N ASN A 156 -4.91 4.48 24.52
CA ASN A 156 -5.95 3.85 23.71
C ASN A 156 -5.68 2.33 23.61
N PRO A 157 -5.86 1.56 24.69
CA PRO A 157 -5.57 0.14 24.66
C PRO A 157 -6.53 -0.60 23.72
N PRO A 158 -6.04 -1.61 22.96
CA PRO A 158 -6.89 -2.44 22.13
C PRO A 158 -7.90 -3.22 22.97
N THR A 159 -9.05 -3.48 22.39
CA THR A 159 -10.11 -4.26 23.01
C THR A 159 -9.90 -5.78 22.84
N PRO A 160 -10.59 -6.63 23.60
CA PRO A 160 -10.58 -8.07 23.37
C PRO A 160 -11.07 -8.45 21.95
N GLU A 161 -12.02 -7.71 21.40
CA GLU A 161 -12.56 -7.90 20.05
C GLU A 161 -11.49 -7.58 18.98
N ASP A 162 -10.69 -6.54 19.17
CA ASP A 162 -9.57 -6.19 18.28
C ASP A 162 -8.55 -7.34 18.25
N PHE A 163 -8.20 -7.88 19.41
CA PHE A 163 -7.31 -9.04 19.50
C PHE A 163 -7.90 -10.29 18.86
N ALA A 164 -9.18 -10.57 19.08
CA ALA A 164 -9.85 -11.72 18.48
C ALA A 164 -9.89 -11.60 16.95
N HIS A 165 -10.05 -10.40 16.42
CA HIS A 165 -9.98 -10.12 14.99
C HIS A 165 -8.57 -10.36 14.45
N LEU A 166 -7.56 -9.79 15.08
CA LEU A 166 -6.16 -9.98 14.72
C LEU A 166 -5.79 -11.47 14.71
N ILE A 167 -6.05 -12.20 15.77
CA ILE A 167 -5.70 -13.63 15.90
C ILE A 167 -6.34 -14.49 14.82
N ARG A 168 -7.57 -14.19 14.40
CA ARG A 168 -8.24 -14.93 13.33
C ARG A 168 -7.54 -14.82 11.98
N HIS A 169 -6.88 -13.72 11.72
CA HIS A 169 -6.31 -13.40 10.42
C HIS A 169 -4.78 -13.48 10.36
N LEU A 170 -4.10 -13.64 11.52
CA LEU A 170 -2.65 -13.80 11.60
C LEU A 170 -2.06 -14.97 10.80
N PRO A 171 -2.73 -16.13 10.64
CA PRO A 171 -2.05 -17.35 10.21
C PRO A 171 -1.79 -17.50 8.72
N ASP A 172 -2.11 -16.56 7.84
CA ASP A 172 -2.13 -16.92 6.42
C ASP A 172 -1.59 -15.87 5.43
N PRO A 173 -0.29 -15.58 5.45
CA PRO A 173 0.34 -14.90 4.33
C PRO A 173 0.42 -15.88 3.14
N ARG A 174 -0.58 -15.88 2.26
CA ARG A 174 -0.55 -16.65 1.01
C ARG A 174 -0.32 -15.73 -0.18
N GLY A 175 0.38 -16.25 -1.15
CA GLY A 175 0.65 -15.59 -2.42
C GLY A 175 1.89 -14.72 -2.42
N GLY A 176 2.17 -14.15 -3.59
CA GLY A 176 3.29 -13.24 -3.79
C GLY A 176 2.92 -11.81 -3.41
N ASN A 177 3.83 -10.89 -3.76
CA ASN A 177 3.64 -9.46 -3.52
C ASN A 177 3.52 -8.76 -4.87
N VAL A 178 2.54 -7.89 -5.02
CA VAL A 178 2.21 -7.24 -6.29
C VAL A 178 2.16 -5.73 -6.12
N LEU A 179 2.97 -5.05 -6.91
CA LEU A 179 2.91 -3.60 -7.09
C LEU A 179 2.00 -3.33 -8.30
N TYR A 180 1.17 -2.30 -8.20
CA TYR A 180 0.32 -1.86 -9.31
C TYR A 180 0.63 -0.45 -9.73
N GLN A 181 0.63 -0.21 -11.06
CA GLN A 181 0.62 1.12 -11.63
C GLN A 181 -0.67 1.33 -12.41
N PHE A 182 -1.39 2.39 -12.07
CA PHE A 182 -2.63 2.84 -12.73
C PHE A 182 -2.30 4.07 -13.56
N ARG A 183 -2.68 4.05 -14.84
CA ARG A 183 -2.48 5.16 -15.76
C ARG A 183 -3.81 5.63 -16.33
N VAL A 184 -4.07 6.92 -16.16
CA VAL A 184 -5.27 7.60 -16.69
C VAL A 184 -4.80 8.85 -17.40
N ASP A 185 -4.99 8.92 -18.71
CA ASP A 185 -4.47 10.00 -19.56
C ASP A 185 -2.97 10.24 -19.29
N GLU A 186 -2.60 11.43 -18.79
CA GLU A 186 -1.22 11.81 -18.50
C GLU A 186 -0.77 11.45 -17.07
N LEU A 187 -1.66 10.92 -16.23
CA LEU A 187 -1.39 10.62 -14.83
C LEU A 187 -1.05 9.15 -14.63
N ALA A 188 0.09 8.87 -14.01
CA ALA A 188 0.49 7.55 -13.57
C ALA A 188 0.65 7.49 -12.04
N ILE A 189 -0.12 6.63 -11.39
CA ILE A 189 -0.05 6.37 -9.95
C ILE A 189 0.50 4.97 -9.74
N THR A 190 1.61 4.86 -9.04
CA THR A 190 2.17 3.55 -8.62
C THR A 190 1.93 3.36 -7.14
N TRP A 191 1.41 2.20 -6.79
CA TRP A 191 1.13 1.82 -5.42
C TRP A 191 1.74 0.45 -5.09
N HIS A 192 2.26 0.32 -3.87
CA HIS A 192 2.61 -0.96 -3.27
C HIS A 192 2.52 -0.88 -1.74
N ASP A 193 2.28 -2.01 -1.12
CA ASP A 193 1.95 -2.18 0.28
C ASP A 193 3.08 -2.75 1.14
N THR A 194 4.20 -3.13 0.52
CA THR A 194 5.38 -3.64 1.20
C THR A 194 6.67 -3.25 0.46
N VAL A 195 7.81 -3.30 1.13
CA VAL A 195 9.13 -2.93 0.56
C VAL A 195 10.17 -3.99 0.88
N GLY A 196 10.57 -4.74 -0.12
CA GLY A 196 11.60 -5.77 0.02
C GLY A 196 13.01 -5.28 -0.32
N LYS A 197 14.01 -6.10 0.03
CA LYS A 197 15.42 -5.84 -0.26
C LYS A 197 15.74 -6.14 -1.74
N LEU A 198 15.20 -5.34 -2.67
CA LEU A 198 15.29 -5.61 -4.10
C LEU A 198 16.71 -5.80 -4.61
N ARG A 199 17.67 -5.04 -4.08
CA ARG A 199 19.04 -5.11 -4.54
C ARG A 199 19.70 -6.45 -4.23
N GLU A 200 19.38 -6.97 -3.04
CA GLU A 200 19.98 -8.19 -2.50
C GLU A 200 19.25 -9.44 -2.98
N ASP A 201 17.92 -9.40 -2.93
CA ASP A 201 17.10 -10.61 -3.03
C ASP A 201 16.33 -10.71 -4.36
N ALA A 202 16.10 -9.60 -5.07
CA ALA A 202 15.32 -9.58 -6.33
C ALA A 202 15.73 -8.43 -7.27
N PRO A 203 17.00 -8.36 -7.71
CA PRO A 203 17.48 -7.26 -8.56
C PRO A 203 16.75 -7.16 -9.91
N GLU A 204 16.19 -8.25 -10.41
CA GLU A 204 15.39 -8.29 -11.65
C GLU A 204 14.13 -7.45 -11.54
N VAL A 205 13.55 -7.29 -10.34
CA VAL A 205 12.39 -6.40 -10.10
C VAL A 205 12.75 -4.95 -10.39
N ILE A 206 13.95 -4.50 -10.00
CA ILE A 206 14.42 -3.13 -10.26
C ILE A 206 14.37 -2.82 -11.77
N GLU A 207 14.80 -3.78 -12.59
CA GLU A 207 14.78 -3.63 -14.05
C GLU A 207 13.36 -3.61 -14.62
N LYS A 208 12.41 -4.29 -13.97
CA LYS A 208 10.99 -4.23 -14.35
C LYS A 208 10.38 -2.88 -13.98
N LEU A 209 10.62 -2.39 -12.76
CA LEU A 209 10.13 -1.08 -12.33
C LEU A 209 10.64 0.05 -13.22
N ARG A 210 11.91 0.01 -13.64
CA ARG A 210 12.49 1.00 -14.55
C ARG A 210 11.89 0.99 -15.97
N LYS A 211 11.24 -0.10 -16.35
CA LYS A 211 10.59 -0.24 -17.66
C LYS A 211 9.12 0.19 -17.64
N LEU A 212 8.55 0.39 -16.47
CA LEU A 212 7.23 0.99 -16.36
C LEU A 212 7.26 2.40 -16.95
N PRO A 213 6.14 2.88 -17.49
CA PRO A 213 5.97 4.30 -17.77
C PRO A 213 6.32 5.17 -16.55
N PRO A 214 6.79 6.42 -16.78
CA PRO A 214 7.11 7.33 -15.68
C PRO A 214 5.98 7.41 -14.66
N THR A 215 6.33 7.42 -13.38
CA THR A 215 5.39 7.52 -12.26
C THR A 215 5.26 8.97 -11.83
N ASP A 216 4.04 9.51 -11.80
CA ASP A 216 3.80 10.85 -11.26
C ASP A 216 3.63 10.80 -9.74
N VAL A 217 2.83 9.85 -9.24
CA VAL A 217 2.52 9.69 -7.82
C VAL A 217 2.88 8.29 -7.37
N HIS A 218 3.74 8.19 -6.37
CA HIS A 218 4.15 6.93 -5.76
C HIS A 218 3.58 6.83 -4.34
N LEU A 219 2.58 5.99 -4.15
CA LEU A 219 2.02 5.60 -2.86
C LEU A 219 2.77 4.35 -2.39
N ALA A 220 3.56 4.45 -1.33
CA ALA A 220 4.42 3.35 -0.96
C ALA A 220 4.44 3.09 0.54
N ALA A 221 4.31 1.83 0.90
CA ALA A 221 4.62 1.38 2.25
C ALA A 221 6.05 1.76 2.62
N ILE A 222 6.24 2.29 3.82
CA ILE A 222 7.58 2.63 4.35
C ILE A 222 7.97 1.74 5.51
N LEU A 223 7.01 1.03 6.06
CA LEU A 223 7.19 0.24 7.24
C LEU A 223 6.86 -1.23 6.98
N ALA A 224 7.72 -2.08 7.51
CA ALA A 224 7.34 -3.25 8.23
C ALA A 224 8.27 -3.25 9.43
N PHE A 225 7.78 -3.18 10.66
CA PHE A 225 8.60 -3.12 11.86
C PHE A 225 9.92 -2.37 11.62
N GLY A 226 10.09 -1.16 11.99
CA GLY A 226 11.12 -0.18 11.60
C GLY A 226 12.56 -0.64 11.44
N GLN A 227 12.87 -1.86 11.83
CA GLN A 227 14.16 -2.51 11.62
C GLN A 227 14.15 -3.46 10.42
N ALA A 228 12.98 -3.72 9.85
CA ALA A 228 12.86 -4.49 8.63
C ALA A 228 13.27 -3.65 7.43
N THR A 229 13.66 -4.32 6.38
CA THR A 229 13.86 -3.72 5.06
C THR A 229 14.91 -2.61 5.03
N ASN A 230 16.08 -2.90 5.59
CA ASN A 230 17.20 -1.97 5.51
C ASN A 230 16.92 -0.57 6.09
N CYS A 231 16.02 -0.44 7.07
CA CYS A 231 15.74 0.81 7.75
C CYS A 231 15.42 1.95 6.77
N LEU A 232 14.44 1.77 5.89
CA LEU A 232 14.01 2.66 4.82
C LEU A 232 14.91 2.72 3.58
N ARG A 233 16.09 2.10 3.57
CA ARG A 233 16.94 2.08 2.37
C ARG A 233 16.34 1.34 1.20
N SER A 234 15.62 0.26 1.49
CA SER A 234 14.92 -0.48 0.43
C SER A 234 13.88 0.39 -0.26
N LEU A 235 13.18 1.24 0.48
CA LEU A 235 12.28 2.25 -0.08
C LEU A 235 13.00 3.12 -1.13
N GLY A 236 14.21 3.60 -0.81
CA GLY A 236 15.01 4.41 -1.74
C GLY A 236 15.31 3.71 -3.07
N MET A 237 15.31 2.38 -3.11
CA MET A 237 15.48 1.61 -4.36
C MET A 237 14.23 1.68 -5.24
N TYR A 238 13.03 1.55 -4.65
CA TYR A 238 11.77 1.73 -5.39
C TYR A 238 11.63 3.16 -5.92
N VAL A 239 11.88 4.17 -5.08
CA VAL A 239 11.83 5.58 -5.50
C VAL A 239 12.79 5.86 -6.65
N ARG A 240 14.02 5.32 -6.61
CA ARG A 240 14.98 5.47 -7.72
C ARG A 240 14.57 4.75 -9.00
N ALA A 241 13.91 3.62 -8.86
CA ALA A 241 13.49 2.83 -10.03
C ALA A 241 12.29 3.46 -10.74
N LEU A 242 11.35 4.01 -9.97
CA LEU A 242 10.11 4.61 -10.46
C LEU A 242 10.24 6.09 -10.81
N ASP A 243 11.22 6.80 -10.22
CA ASP A 243 11.53 8.24 -10.41
C ASP A 243 10.29 9.15 -10.32
N PRO A 244 9.50 9.10 -9.23
CA PRO A 244 8.21 9.79 -9.15
C PRO A 244 8.37 11.30 -8.90
N ASP A 245 7.39 12.09 -9.36
CA ASP A 245 7.30 13.52 -9.02
C ASP A 245 6.83 13.73 -7.57
N ILE A 246 5.86 12.91 -7.12
CA ILE A 246 5.31 12.93 -5.77
C ILE A 246 5.52 11.56 -5.11
N PHE A 247 6.04 11.58 -3.91
CA PHE A 247 6.14 10.41 -3.06
C PHE A 247 5.23 10.59 -1.84
N THR A 248 4.34 9.64 -1.62
CA THR A 248 3.43 9.59 -0.48
C THR A 248 3.72 8.34 0.33
N PRO A 249 4.41 8.47 1.48
CA PRO A 249 4.64 7.35 2.37
C PRO A 249 3.33 6.90 3.02
N THR A 250 3.15 5.59 3.09
CA THR A 250 2.02 4.91 3.73
C THR A 250 2.52 3.79 4.63
N HIS A 251 1.63 3.05 5.28
CA HIS A 251 1.97 1.93 6.16
C HIS A 251 2.91 2.33 7.32
N HIS A 252 2.65 3.49 7.90
CA HIS A 252 3.36 4.00 9.07
C HIS A 252 2.48 3.99 10.32
N ASP A 253 1.18 3.91 10.16
CA ASP A 253 0.21 3.89 11.24
C ASP A 253 0.09 2.50 11.88
N ASN A 254 -0.75 2.40 12.89
CA ASN A 254 -0.87 1.20 13.69
C ASN A 254 -1.61 0.07 12.94
N PHE A 255 -0.89 -0.92 12.50
CA PHE A 255 -1.45 -2.06 11.79
C PHE A 255 -1.75 -3.28 12.68
N THR A 256 -1.11 -3.39 13.85
CA THR A 256 -1.27 -4.54 14.76
C THR A 256 -2.06 -4.24 16.01
N TYR A 257 -2.59 -3.03 16.19
CA TYR A 257 -3.18 -2.52 17.43
C TYR A 257 -2.21 -2.38 18.62
N LEU A 258 -0.99 -2.85 18.48
CA LEU A 258 0.05 -2.81 19.53
C LEU A 258 1.31 -2.11 19.05
N ILE A 259 1.59 -2.18 17.75
CA ILE A 259 2.82 -1.71 17.15
C ILE A 259 2.45 -0.74 16.04
N GLY A 260 2.82 0.47 16.21
CA GLY A 260 2.63 1.51 15.23
C GLY A 260 3.50 2.70 15.55
N ALA A 261 3.73 3.50 14.56
CA ALA A 261 4.32 4.81 14.70
C ALA A 261 3.40 5.79 13.96
N ASN A 262 3.35 7.02 14.38
CA ASN A 262 2.64 8.02 13.61
C ASN A 262 3.56 8.63 12.54
N ALA A 263 2.97 9.26 11.55
CA ALA A 263 3.70 9.88 10.45
C ALA A 263 4.78 10.86 10.93
N LYS A 264 4.53 11.59 12.03
CA LYS A 264 5.46 12.58 12.57
C LYS A 264 6.72 11.96 13.12
N ASP A 265 6.63 10.76 13.71
CA ASP A 265 7.77 10.04 14.26
C ASP A 265 8.70 9.54 13.16
N LEU A 266 8.13 9.14 12.01
CA LEU A 266 8.88 8.59 10.87
C LEU A 266 9.32 9.64 9.86
N GLU A 267 8.65 10.78 9.78
CA GLU A 267 8.94 11.82 8.77
C GLU A 267 10.41 12.25 8.70
N PRO A 268 11.15 12.49 9.81
CA PRO A 268 12.54 12.88 9.74
C PRO A 268 13.42 11.84 9.04
N TYR A 269 13.17 10.56 9.29
CA TYR A 269 13.93 9.45 8.70
C TYR A 269 13.63 9.27 7.22
N VAL A 270 12.37 9.40 6.83
CA VAL A 270 11.96 9.36 5.41
C VAL A 270 12.58 10.52 4.65
N ARG A 271 12.55 11.73 5.21
CA ARG A 271 13.15 12.90 4.59
C ARG A 271 14.68 12.78 4.45
N ASP A 272 15.35 12.20 5.44
CA ASP A 272 16.79 11.92 5.38
C ASP A 272 17.09 10.91 4.25
N GLU A 273 16.36 9.81 4.17
CA GLU A 273 16.58 8.80 3.13
C GLU A 273 16.32 9.36 1.72
N ILE A 274 15.23 10.07 1.51
CA ILE A 274 14.96 10.77 0.23
C ILE A 274 16.02 11.84 -0.04
N GLY A 275 16.50 12.52 1.01
CA GLY A 275 17.58 13.50 0.92
C GLY A 275 18.93 12.93 0.43
N ARG A 276 19.15 11.63 0.54
CA ARG A 276 20.34 10.93 0.02
C ARG A 276 20.28 10.70 -1.50
N LEU A 277 19.10 10.81 -2.10
CA LEU A 277 18.97 10.73 -3.55
C LEU A 277 19.63 11.93 -4.24
N PRO A 278 20.13 11.79 -5.48
CA PRO A 278 20.54 12.93 -6.29
C PRO A 278 19.42 13.98 -6.38
N LYS A 279 19.73 15.25 -6.31
CA LYS A 279 18.72 16.34 -6.27
C LYS A 279 17.64 16.21 -7.35
N ARG A 280 18.03 15.81 -8.57
CA ARG A 280 17.11 15.62 -9.71
C ARG A 280 16.14 14.44 -9.56
N ALA A 281 16.43 13.49 -8.67
CA ALA A 281 15.65 12.29 -8.44
C ALA A 281 14.92 12.33 -7.09
N ARG A 282 14.80 13.53 -6.47
CA ARG A 282 14.11 13.70 -5.20
C ARG A 282 12.65 14.09 -5.47
N PRO A 283 11.70 13.21 -5.18
CA PRO A 283 10.29 13.57 -5.29
C PRO A 283 9.90 14.62 -4.25
N ARG A 284 8.82 15.33 -4.51
CA ARG A 284 8.12 16.07 -3.46
C ARG A 284 7.44 15.07 -2.52
N ILE A 285 7.73 15.14 -1.23
CA ILE A 285 7.09 14.28 -0.26
C ILE A 285 5.75 14.90 0.14
N ARG A 286 4.65 14.17 -0.10
CA ARG A 286 3.32 14.49 0.40
C ARG A 286 3.00 13.52 1.53
N TYR A 287 3.18 13.97 2.75
CA TYR A 287 2.98 13.15 3.93
C TYR A 287 1.50 13.03 4.30
N THR A 288 1.06 11.81 4.65
CA THR A 288 -0.26 11.54 5.25
C THR A 288 -0.12 11.50 6.76
N TYR A 289 -0.56 12.56 7.43
CA TYR A 289 -0.49 12.61 8.89
C TYR A 289 -1.75 11.99 9.50
N ASP A 290 -1.60 10.81 10.06
CA ASP A 290 -2.64 10.18 10.87
C ASP A 290 -2.84 10.97 12.19
N PRO A 291 -4.05 11.03 12.73
CA PRO A 291 -5.31 10.55 12.14
C PRO A 291 -5.94 11.54 11.14
N HIS A 292 -5.34 12.68 10.91
CA HIS A 292 -5.95 13.80 10.19
C HIS A 292 -6.10 13.55 8.68
N ALA A 293 -5.33 12.62 8.13
CA ALA A 293 -5.36 12.30 6.71
C ALA A 293 -6.38 11.21 6.33
N TYR A 294 -6.92 10.49 7.31
CA TYR A 294 -7.92 9.46 7.03
C TYR A 294 -9.18 10.06 6.40
N LEU A 295 -9.68 9.39 5.36
CA LEU A 295 -10.88 9.76 4.62
C LEU A 295 -10.88 11.23 4.14
N LYS A 296 -9.72 11.71 3.69
CA LYS A 296 -9.56 13.07 3.16
C LYS A 296 -9.24 13.06 1.66
N PRO A 297 -10.23 12.75 0.80
CA PRO A 297 -10.00 12.64 -0.65
C PRO A 297 -9.44 13.91 -1.28
N LYS A 298 -9.67 15.08 -0.69
CA LYS A 298 -9.09 16.35 -1.17
C LYS A 298 -7.57 16.39 -1.15
N LEU A 299 -6.93 15.57 -0.30
CA LEU A 299 -5.47 15.45 -0.27
C LEU A 299 -4.92 14.76 -1.51
N PHE A 300 -5.72 13.91 -2.14
CA PHE A 300 -5.33 13.05 -3.25
C PHE A 300 -6.36 13.14 -4.37
N THR A 301 -6.67 14.34 -4.81
CA THR A 301 -7.50 14.58 -5.98
C THR A 301 -6.62 15.14 -7.08
N PHE A 302 -6.59 14.45 -8.22
CA PHE A 302 -5.79 14.78 -9.39
C PHE A 302 -6.68 14.98 -10.60
N ASP A 303 -6.34 15.96 -11.43
CA ASP A 303 -6.90 16.13 -12.75
C ASP A 303 -5.92 15.48 -13.75
N PRO A 304 -6.25 14.33 -14.33
CA PRO A 304 -5.32 13.60 -15.20
C PRO A 304 -4.98 14.34 -16.50
N SER A 305 -5.81 15.32 -16.91
CA SER A 305 -5.56 16.14 -18.09
C SER A 305 -4.73 17.40 -17.80
N ALA A 306 -4.51 17.72 -16.54
CA ALA A 306 -3.82 18.94 -16.13
C ALA A 306 -2.67 18.62 -15.16
N PRO A 307 -1.44 18.43 -15.65
CA PRO A 307 -0.29 18.00 -14.86
C PRO A 307 0.24 19.07 -13.88
N ARG A 308 -0.64 19.66 -13.06
CA ARG A 308 -0.27 20.64 -12.02
C ARG A 308 0.53 20.06 -10.87
N TRP A 309 0.62 18.72 -10.79
CA TRP A 309 1.46 18.07 -9.80
C TRP A 309 2.95 18.17 -10.15
N ARG A 310 3.28 18.53 -11.39
CA ARG A 310 4.68 18.71 -11.84
C ARG A 310 5.26 20.09 -11.53
N ASP A 311 4.44 21.06 -11.09
CA ASP A 311 4.85 22.43 -10.79
C ASP A 311 5.33 22.63 -9.34
#